data_34c27f3d1ad2a483c909e1a100d0845e
#
_entry.id   34c27f3d1ad2a483c909e1a100d0845e
#
_cell.length_a   1.000
_cell.length_b   1.000
_cell.length_c   1.000
_cell.angle_alpha   90.00
_cell.angle_beta   90.00
_cell.angle_gamma   90.00
#
_symmetry.space_group_name_H-M   'P 1'
#
loop_
_entity.id
_entity.type
_entity.pdbx_description
1 polymer ?
#
loop_
_entity_poly.entity_id
_entity_poly.type
_entity_poly.pdbx_seq_one_letter_code
_entity_poly.pdbx_strand_id
1 'polypeptide(L)'
;MKLVFAKEMQSLDQQSAEQIGLPTMVLMENAGKAVAETAADFLEDCFGKNIVVFTGKGNNGGDGFAAARWLSNQGARVKVFLVSPWQELTGDAAAQLRICRKCGIELFALKEDRGSWDVAEVSCRQADLVIDAVLGTGFNGVLQGVGNFAAACKAPQ
;
A
#
# COMPACT_ATOMS: atom_id res chain seq x y z
N MET A 1 -21.46 3.46 13.99
CA MET A 1 -20.69 3.48 12.73
C MET A 1 -21.65 3.12 11.59
N LYS A 2 -21.72 3.93 10.52
CA LYS A 2 -22.58 3.65 9.36
C LYS A 2 -21.76 2.84 8.34
N LEU A 3 -22.22 1.65 7.99
CA LEU A 3 -21.61 0.80 6.96
C LEU A 3 -22.17 1.19 5.59
N VAL A 4 -21.29 1.32 4.61
CA VAL A 4 -21.64 1.58 3.20
C VAL A 4 -21.05 0.48 2.30
N PHE A 5 -21.71 0.20 1.18
CA PHE A 5 -21.18 -0.73 0.20
C PHE A 5 -20.03 -0.08 -0.61
N ALA A 6 -19.16 -0.92 -1.16
CA ALA A 6 -18.00 -0.46 -1.95
C ALA A 6 -18.37 0.52 -3.07
N LYS A 7 -19.48 0.28 -3.79
CA LYS A 7 -19.98 1.18 -4.84
C LYS A 7 -20.46 2.52 -4.30
N GLU A 8 -21.06 2.52 -3.11
CA GLU A 8 -21.49 3.77 -2.45
C GLU A 8 -20.29 4.60 -2.02
N MET A 9 -19.23 3.94 -1.48
CA MET A 9 -18.01 4.63 -1.12
C MET A 9 -17.31 5.26 -2.34
N GLN A 10 -17.19 4.51 -3.44
CA GLN A 10 -16.64 5.06 -4.69
C GLN A 10 -17.44 6.25 -5.20
N SER A 11 -18.79 6.20 -5.09
CA SER A 11 -19.65 7.32 -5.47
C SER A 11 -19.46 8.54 -4.57
N LEU A 12 -19.26 8.33 -3.26
CA LEU A 12 -18.99 9.40 -2.30
C LEU A 12 -17.64 10.07 -2.58
N ASP A 13 -16.60 9.30 -2.86
CA ASP A 13 -15.28 9.82 -3.23
C ASP A 13 -15.35 10.68 -4.50
N GLN A 14 -16.06 10.18 -5.53
CA GLN A 14 -16.27 10.91 -6.77
C GLN A 14 -17.08 12.21 -6.56
N GLN A 15 -18.16 12.14 -5.80
CA GLN A 15 -18.97 13.31 -5.45
C GLN A 15 -18.18 14.35 -4.66
N SER A 16 -17.31 13.90 -3.75
CA SER A 16 -16.44 14.79 -2.99
C SER A 16 -15.46 15.54 -3.89
N ALA A 17 -14.90 14.84 -4.89
CA ALA A 17 -14.02 15.48 -5.86
C ALA A 17 -14.76 16.45 -6.79
N GLU A 18 -15.94 16.07 -7.31
CA GLU A 18 -16.69 16.84 -8.31
C GLU A 18 -17.48 18.00 -7.71
N GLN A 19 -18.14 17.80 -6.56
CA GLN A 19 -19.07 18.79 -6.00
C GLN A 19 -18.40 19.72 -4.98
N ILE A 20 -17.43 19.20 -4.21
CA ILE A 20 -16.74 19.96 -3.17
C ILE A 20 -15.38 20.46 -3.67
N GLY A 21 -14.89 19.91 -4.79
CA GLY A 21 -13.58 20.24 -5.34
C GLY A 21 -12.41 19.66 -4.54
N LEU A 22 -12.66 18.62 -3.74
CA LEU A 22 -11.62 17.96 -2.95
C LEU A 22 -10.74 17.07 -3.86
N PRO A 23 -9.45 17.38 -4.03
CA PRO A 23 -8.59 16.56 -4.88
C PRO A 23 -8.50 15.11 -4.38
N THR A 24 -8.54 14.14 -5.31
CA THR A 24 -8.44 12.70 -4.97
C THR A 24 -7.15 12.35 -4.24
N MET A 25 -6.07 13.08 -4.51
CA MET A 25 -4.82 13.00 -3.77
C MET A 25 -4.99 13.27 -2.27
N VAL A 26 -5.88 14.18 -1.88
CA VAL A 26 -6.14 14.48 -0.44
C VAL A 26 -6.88 13.31 0.20
N LEU A 27 -7.83 12.69 -0.50
CA LEU A 27 -8.51 11.48 -0.03
C LEU A 27 -7.51 10.35 0.18
N MET A 28 -6.62 10.13 -0.78
CA MET A 28 -5.55 9.14 -0.73
C MET A 28 -4.56 9.40 0.43
N GLU A 29 -4.18 10.65 0.67
CA GLU A 29 -3.37 11.04 1.83
C GLU A 29 -4.04 10.70 3.16
N ASN A 30 -5.34 11.01 3.29
CA ASN A 30 -6.11 10.71 4.48
C ASN A 30 -6.26 9.20 4.71
N ALA A 31 -6.51 8.44 3.64
CA ALA A 31 -6.57 6.98 3.71
C ALA A 31 -5.23 6.36 4.16
N GLY A 32 -4.13 6.77 3.53
CA GLY A 32 -2.80 6.32 3.92
C GLY A 32 -2.42 6.70 5.35
N LYS A 33 -2.79 7.91 5.80
CA LYS A 33 -2.62 8.35 7.18
C LYS A 33 -3.39 7.45 8.16
N ALA A 34 -4.67 7.17 7.88
CA ALA A 34 -5.50 6.32 8.72
C ALA A 34 -4.93 4.89 8.84
N VAL A 35 -4.40 4.33 7.75
CA VAL A 35 -3.70 3.04 7.77
C VAL A 35 -2.46 3.11 8.66
N ALA A 36 -1.65 4.17 8.56
CA ALA A 36 -0.46 4.34 9.38
C ALA A 36 -0.80 4.51 10.87
N GLU A 37 -1.84 5.26 11.20
CA GLU A 37 -2.33 5.40 12.58
C GLU A 37 -2.81 4.06 13.15
N THR A 38 -3.59 3.30 12.37
CA THR A 38 -4.03 1.94 12.76
C THR A 38 -2.84 0.99 12.98
N ALA A 39 -1.83 1.07 12.13
CA ALA A 39 -0.61 0.26 12.26
C ALA A 39 0.19 0.65 13.52
N ALA A 40 0.29 1.95 13.83
CA ALA A 40 0.94 2.45 15.04
C ALA A 40 0.22 1.97 16.31
N ASP A 41 -1.11 2.05 16.32
CA ASP A 41 -1.93 1.56 17.43
C ASP A 41 -1.74 0.05 17.62
N PHE A 42 -1.70 -0.72 16.53
CA PHE A 42 -1.51 -2.18 16.58
C PHE A 42 -0.13 -2.59 17.10
N LEU A 43 0.91 -1.83 16.76
CA LEU A 43 2.30 -2.08 17.17
C LEU A 43 2.66 -1.43 18.50
N GLU A 44 1.76 -0.64 19.10
CA GLU A 44 1.94 0.24 20.26
C GLU A 44 2.94 1.39 20.00
N ASP A 45 3.86 1.23 19.07
CA ASP A 45 4.79 2.23 18.52
C ASP A 45 5.40 1.71 17.21
N CYS A 46 5.58 2.60 16.24
CA CYS A 46 6.21 2.29 14.95
C CYS A 46 7.73 2.52 14.93
N PHE A 47 8.29 3.22 15.91
CA PHE A 47 9.71 3.58 15.90
C PHE A 47 10.61 2.34 15.88
N GLY A 48 11.48 2.26 14.89
CA GLY A 48 12.42 1.14 14.71
C GLY A 48 11.81 -0.18 14.24
N LYS A 49 10.48 -0.27 14.06
CA LYS A 49 9.79 -1.45 13.54
C LYS A 49 10.04 -1.67 12.06
N ASN A 50 10.13 -2.94 11.66
CA ASN A 50 10.24 -3.33 10.25
C ASN A 50 8.83 -3.53 9.69
N ILE A 51 8.45 -2.74 8.71
CA ILE A 51 7.13 -2.80 8.09
C ILE A 51 7.28 -3.07 6.60
N VAL A 52 6.56 -4.07 6.10
CA VAL A 52 6.49 -4.41 4.69
C VAL A 52 5.13 -3.98 4.16
N VAL A 53 5.12 -3.28 3.03
CA VAL A 53 3.90 -2.85 2.35
C VAL A 53 3.91 -3.43 0.93
N PHE A 54 2.89 -4.21 0.58
CA PHE A 54 2.67 -4.63 -0.80
C PHE A 54 1.69 -3.69 -1.47
N THR A 55 2.05 -3.19 -2.65
CA THR A 55 1.23 -2.22 -3.39
C THR A 55 0.91 -2.72 -4.79
N GLY A 56 -0.33 -2.48 -5.23
CA GLY A 56 -0.74 -2.61 -6.62
C GLY A 56 -0.60 -1.30 -7.38
N LYS A 57 -1.09 -1.28 -8.63
CA LYS A 57 -1.02 -0.11 -9.53
C LYS A 57 -2.18 0.89 -9.37
N GLY A 58 -3.26 0.50 -8.68
CA GLY A 58 -4.48 1.29 -8.52
C GLY A 58 -4.45 2.22 -7.31
N ASN A 59 -5.62 2.83 -7.01
CA ASN A 59 -5.76 3.76 -5.88
C ASN A 59 -5.39 3.13 -4.54
N ASN A 60 -5.78 1.86 -4.30
CA ASN A 60 -5.39 1.16 -3.08
C ASN A 60 -3.86 1.06 -2.92
N GLY A 61 -3.12 0.83 -4.04
CA GLY A 61 -1.66 0.90 -4.02
C GLY A 61 -1.15 2.31 -3.71
N GLY A 62 -1.85 3.34 -4.20
CA GLY A 62 -1.58 4.74 -3.85
C GLY A 62 -1.73 5.02 -2.36
N ASP A 63 -2.81 4.52 -1.74
CA ASP A 63 -3.03 4.57 -0.29
C ASP A 63 -1.91 3.87 0.47
N GLY A 64 -1.44 2.70 -0.06
CA GLY A 64 -0.30 1.97 0.48
C GLY A 64 1.02 2.76 0.42
N PHE A 65 1.30 3.48 -0.66
CA PHE A 65 2.47 4.37 -0.74
C PHE A 65 2.36 5.54 0.25
N ALA A 66 1.18 6.14 0.39
CA ALA A 66 0.95 7.19 1.38
C ALA A 66 1.17 6.65 2.80
N ALA A 67 0.61 5.48 3.12
CA ALA A 67 0.81 4.82 4.42
C ALA A 67 2.29 4.54 4.70
N ALA A 68 3.02 4.01 3.71
CA ALA A 68 4.46 3.74 3.82
C ALA A 68 5.25 5.00 4.21
N ARG A 69 4.90 6.14 3.61
CA ARG A 69 5.54 7.43 3.92
C ARG A 69 5.20 7.91 5.33
N TRP A 70 3.92 7.81 5.74
CA TRP A 70 3.52 8.19 7.09
C TRP A 70 4.21 7.35 8.16
N LEU A 71 4.31 6.02 7.96
CA LEU A 71 5.02 5.10 8.84
C LEU A 71 6.52 5.40 8.91
N SER A 72 7.14 5.68 7.76
CA SER A 72 8.55 6.08 7.71
C SER A 72 8.79 7.39 8.47
N ASN A 73 7.89 8.37 8.37
CA ASN A 73 7.97 9.62 9.13
C ASN A 73 7.84 9.40 10.66
N GLN A 74 7.19 8.33 11.09
CA GLN A 74 7.10 7.90 12.49
C GLN A 74 8.31 7.07 12.95
N GLY A 75 9.32 6.93 12.09
CA GLY A 75 10.56 6.23 12.42
C GLY A 75 10.56 4.72 12.15
N ALA A 76 9.55 4.18 11.47
CA ALA A 76 9.56 2.81 11.00
C ALA A 76 10.55 2.60 9.86
N ARG A 77 11.12 1.40 9.76
CA ARG A 77 11.89 0.92 8.62
C ARG A 77 10.94 0.26 7.62
N VAL A 78 10.60 0.99 6.58
CA VAL A 78 9.56 0.57 5.63
C VAL A 78 10.18 0.07 4.33
N LYS A 79 9.76 -1.11 3.88
CA LYS A 79 10.03 -1.65 2.53
C LYS A 79 8.72 -1.79 1.78
N VAL A 80 8.70 -1.28 0.57
CA VAL A 80 7.52 -1.37 -0.31
C VAL A 80 7.81 -2.28 -1.48
N PHE A 81 6.95 -3.27 -1.69
CA PHE A 81 7.00 -4.21 -2.81
C PHE A 81 5.83 -3.93 -3.75
N LEU A 82 6.15 -3.49 -4.97
CA LEU A 82 5.16 -3.26 -6.01
C LEU A 82 4.95 -4.53 -6.83
N VAL A 83 3.73 -5.03 -6.86
CA VAL A 83 3.35 -6.26 -7.59
C VAL A 83 3.03 -6.03 -9.06
N SER A 84 3.18 -4.80 -9.55
CA SER A 84 2.96 -4.40 -10.95
C SER A 84 4.19 -3.68 -11.50
N PRO A 85 4.40 -3.66 -12.81
CA PRO A 85 5.46 -2.84 -13.41
C PRO A 85 5.31 -1.35 -13.05
N TRP A 86 6.42 -0.67 -12.76
CA TRP A 86 6.43 0.77 -12.42
C TRP A 86 5.73 1.64 -13.46
N GLN A 87 5.82 1.25 -14.73
CA GLN A 87 5.30 1.96 -15.88
C GLN A 87 3.77 1.93 -15.96
N GLU A 88 3.14 1.00 -15.25
CA GLU A 88 1.69 0.87 -15.25
C GLU A 88 0.99 1.77 -14.23
N LEU A 89 1.75 2.41 -13.33
CA LEU A 89 1.19 3.36 -12.38
C LEU A 89 0.86 4.67 -13.08
N THR A 90 -0.33 5.18 -12.83
CA THR A 90 -0.82 6.46 -13.36
C THR A 90 -1.45 7.33 -12.26
N GLY A 91 -1.74 8.58 -12.57
CA GLY A 91 -2.46 9.48 -11.67
C GLY A 91 -1.82 9.65 -10.30
N ASP A 92 -2.66 9.64 -9.27
CA ASP A 92 -2.26 9.88 -7.88
C ASP A 92 -1.37 8.77 -7.30
N ALA A 93 -1.60 7.51 -7.69
CA ALA A 93 -0.73 6.41 -7.27
C ALA A 93 0.72 6.58 -7.78
N ALA A 94 0.87 7.02 -9.03
CA ALA A 94 2.19 7.34 -9.58
C ALA A 94 2.83 8.56 -8.89
N ALA A 95 2.03 9.54 -8.48
CA ALA A 95 2.52 10.69 -7.72
C ALA A 95 3.02 10.24 -6.33
N GLN A 96 2.27 9.42 -5.61
CA GLN A 96 2.67 8.88 -4.31
C GLN A 96 3.95 8.04 -4.40
N LEU A 97 4.08 7.19 -5.42
CA LEU A 97 5.33 6.47 -5.69
C LEU A 97 6.54 7.42 -5.83
N ARG A 98 6.37 8.51 -6.61
CA ARG A 98 7.44 9.51 -6.78
C ARG A 98 7.82 10.19 -5.46
N ILE A 99 6.83 10.48 -4.61
CA ILE A 99 7.04 11.06 -3.29
C ILE A 99 7.83 10.06 -2.42
N CYS A 100 7.39 8.80 -2.32
CA CYS A 100 8.09 7.76 -1.58
C CYS A 100 9.56 7.64 -1.99
N ARG A 101 9.83 7.66 -3.31
CA ARG A 101 11.20 7.60 -3.85
C ARG A 101 12.04 8.81 -3.40
N LYS A 102 11.45 10.01 -3.42
CA LYS A 102 12.15 11.23 -2.96
C LYS A 102 12.37 11.25 -1.44
N CYS A 103 11.50 10.62 -0.68
CA CYS A 103 11.66 10.44 0.76
C CYS A 103 12.65 9.34 1.15
N GLY A 104 13.24 8.63 0.18
CA GLY A 104 14.24 7.60 0.44
C GLY A 104 13.68 6.27 0.93
N ILE A 105 12.38 6.02 0.74
CA ILE A 105 11.76 4.74 1.10
C ILE A 105 12.30 3.63 0.17
N GLU A 106 12.64 2.49 0.74
CA GLU A 106 13.08 1.32 -0.03
C GLU A 106 11.94 0.76 -0.87
N LEU A 107 12.11 0.79 -2.20
CA LEU A 107 11.10 0.41 -3.18
C LEU A 107 11.60 -0.71 -4.07
N PHE A 108 10.87 -1.81 -4.14
CA PHE A 108 11.20 -3.00 -4.92
C PHE A 108 10.08 -3.30 -5.91
N ALA A 109 10.40 -3.55 -7.17
CA ALA A 109 9.45 -4.11 -8.12
C ALA A 109 9.52 -5.63 -8.08
N LEU A 110 8.41 -6.27 -7.82
CA LEU A 110 8.29 -7.71 -7.96
C LEU A 110 8.15 -8.06 -9.44
N LYS A 111 8.99 -8.98 -9.89
CA LYS A 111 9.01 -9.48 -11.26
C LYS A 111 8.57 -10.93 -11.26
N GLU A 112 8.42 -11.53 -12.43
CA GLU A 112 8.13 -12.96 -12.56
C GLU A 112 9.32 -13.86 -12.19
N ASP A 113 10.50 -13.25 -11.90
CA ASP A 113 11.68 -13.98 -11.43
C ASP A 113 11.57 -14.34 -9.94
N ARG A 114 12.20 -15.47 -9.58
CA ARG A 114 12.19 -15.96 -8.20
C ARG A 114 12.97 -15.03 -7.26
N GLY A 115 14.04 -14.39 -7.72
CA GLY A 115 14.93 -13.59 -6.87
C GLY A 115 14.23 -12.39 -6.23
N SER A 116 13.33 -11.70 -6.96
CA SER A 116 12.57 -10.57 -6.40
C SER A 116 11.60 -11.03 -5.30
N TRP A 117 11.03 -12.22 -5.43
CA TRP A 117 10.12 -12.81 -4.44
C TRP A 117 10.86 -13.36 -3.24
N ASP A 118 12.07 -13.91 -3.40
CA ASP A 118 12.91 -14.35 -2.28
C ASP A 118 13.25 -13.17 -1.36
N VAL A 119 13.54 -11.98 -1.92
CA VAL A 119 13.76 -10.76 -1.13
C VAL A 119 12.49 -10.35 -0.36
N ALA A 120 11.33 -10.43 -1.00
CA ALA A 120 10.05 -10.11 -0.34
C ALA A 120 9.77 -11.10 0.80
N GLU A 121 9.96 -12.40 0.57
CA GLU A 121 9.75 -13.43 1.58
C GLU A 121 10.66 -13.23 2.80
N VAL A 122 11.96 -12.99 2.59
CA VAL A 122 12.90 -12.70 3.68
C VAL A 122 12.48 -11.44 4.45
N SER A 123 12.04 -10.39 3.73
CA SER A 123 11.56 -9.16 4.36
C SER A 123 10.30 -9.40 5.20
N CYS A 124 9.34 -10.19 4.71
CA CYS A 124 8.13 -10.55 5.46
C CYS A 124 8.44 -11.34 6.73
N ARG A 125 9.40 -12.27 6.68
CA ARG A 125 9.82 -13.05 7.86
C ARG A 125 10.45 -12.18 8.96
N GLN A 126 11.00 -11.03 8.60
CA GLN A 126 11.65 -10.08 9.51
C GLN A 126 10.74 -8.90 9.88
N ALA A 127 9.54 -8.83 9.29
CA ALA A 127 8.61 -7.74 9.50
C ALA A 127 7.86 -7.89 10.82
N ASP A 128 7.69 -6.79 11.53
CA ASP A 128 6.76 -6.68 12.67
C ASP A 128 5.31 -6.55 12.19
N LEU A 129 5.13 -6.01 10.96
CA LEU A 129 3.82 -5.85 10.31
C LEU A 129 3.94 -5.94 8.80
N VAL A 130 2.96 -6.59 8.18
CA VAL A 130 2.78 -6.61 6.72
C VAL A 130 1.44 -5.94 6.38
N ILE A 131 1.49 -4.98 5.46
CA ILE A 131 0.31 -4.26 4.96
C ILE A 131 0.05 -4.70 3.52
N ASP A 132 -1.16 -5.19 3.25
CA ASP A 132 -1.63 -5.52 1.91
C ASP A 132 -2.43 -4.35 1.32
N ALA A 133 -1.85 -3.70 0.32
CA ALA A 133 -2.46 -2.66 -0.49
C ALA A 133 -2.45 -3.00 -1.99
N VAL A 134 -2.52 -4.29 -2.32
CA VAL A 134 -2.42 -4.77 -3.71
C VAL A 134 -3.71 -4.50 -4.47
N LEU A 135 -4.84 -4.90 -3.92
CA LEU A 135 -6.15 -4.81 -4.57
C LEU A 135 -7.14 -4.07 -3.68
N GLY A 136 -7.84 -3.12 -4.26
CA GLY A 136 -8.95 -2.41 -3.63
C GLY A 136 -10.31 -2.95 -4.08
N THR A 137 -11.37 -2.30 -3.62
CA THR A 137 -12.79 -2.65 -3.89
C THR A 137 -13.20 -2.51 -5.36
N GLY A 138 -12.38 -1.85 -6.19
CA GLY A 138 -12.60 -1.67 -7.64
C GLY A 138 -12.04 -2.80 -8.51
N PHE A 139 -11.43 -3.83 -7.93
CA PHE A 139 -10.85 -4.92 -8.72
C PHE A 139 -11.96 -5.84 -9.27
N ASN A 140 -12.00 -5.99 -10.60
CA ASN A 140 -12.85 -6.90 -11.32
C ASN A 140 -11.96 -7.78 -12.23
N GLY A 141 -11.53 -8.93 -11.76
CA GLY A 141 -10.69 -9.82 -12.55
C GLY A 141 -10.28 -11.08 -11.82
N VAL A 142 -9.52 -11.94 -12.50
CA VAL A 142 -8.91 -13.13 -11.92
C VAL A 142 -7.49 -12.77 -11.50
N LEU A 143 -7.14 -13.05 -10.25
CA LEU A 143 -5.77 -12.89 -9.75
C LEU A 143 -4.86 -13.94 -10.42
N GLN A 144 -3.90 -13.47 -11.19
CA GLN A 144 -2.82 -14.29 -11.74
C GLN A 144 -1.56 -14.09 -10.90
N GLY A 145 -0.79 -15.15 -10.66
CA GLY A 145 0.46 -15.07 -9.89
C GLY A 145 0.30 -15.03 -8.37
N VAL A 146 -0.89 -15.21 -7.83
CA VAL A 146 -1.22 -15.15 -6.39
C VAL A 146 -0.42 -16.16 -5.54
N GLY A 147 -0.01 -17.28 -6.14
CA GLY A 147 0.75 -18.30 -5.43
C GLY A 147 2.05 -17.78 -4.81
N ASN A 148 2.74 -16.89 -5.51
CA ASN A 148 3.98 -16.29 -5.02
C ASN A 148 3.72 -15.27 -3.90
N PHE A 149 2.66 -14.45 -4.02
CA PHE A 149 2.26 -13.50 -2.99
C PHE A 149 1.84 -14.20 -1.70
N ALA A 150 0.97 -15.23 -1.80
CA ALA A 150 0.54 -16.01 -0.64
C ALA A 150 1.72 -16.74 0.04
N ALA A 151 2.73 -17.18 -0.73
CA ALA A 151 3.94 -17.79 -0.18
C ALA A 151 4.80 -16.77 0.58
N ALA A 152 4.96 -15.56 0.04
CA ALA A 152 5.73 -14.49 0.66
C ALA A 152 5.10 -13.98 1.96
N CYS A 153 3.76 -13.98 2.04
CA CYS A 153 3.01 -13.49 3.20
C CYS A 153 2.72 -14.56 4.27
N LYS A 154 3.14 -15.84 4.06
CA LYS A 154 2.99 -16.85 5.11
C LYS A 154 3.83 -16.47 6.32
N ALA A 155 3.14 -16.14 7.41
CA ALA A 155 3.78 -15.99 8.70
C ALA A 155 4.58 -17.26 9.07
N PRO A 156 5.74 -17.13 9.72
CA PRO A 156 6.41 -18.29 10.30
C PRO A 156 5.45 -18.95 11.29
N GLN A 157 5.30 -20.26 11.17
CA GLN A 157 4.59 -21.09 12.16
C GLN A 157 5.36 -21.11 13.47
#